data_bf05e274c6efe44b9d3eaf74310e1ba9
#
_entry.id   bf05e274c6efe44b9d3eaf74310e1ba9
#
_cell.length_a   1.000
_cell.length_b   1.000
_cell.length_c   1.000
_cell.angle_alpha   90.00
_cell.angle_beta   90.00
_cell.angle_gamma   90.00
#
_symmetry.space_group_name_H-M   'P 1'
#
loop_
_entity.id
_entity.type
_entity.pdbx_description
1 polymer ?
#
loop_
_entity_poly.entity_id
_entity_poly.type
_entity_poly.pdbx_seq_one_letter_code
_entity_poly.pdbx_strand_id
1 'polypeptide(L)'
;MVSEREVGQRLVELSKEPLVFAGQPPHLVGFIDVKNVTGERLRLRNVSLSGLDRKLVHGGSFGPVQAFGLLGAGERKRVRVRLAVQPQAPPGVYKGKMECAGEQCEVAIHVLESWKLRVSPENLSIKLLPGEKMVRSVHVTNEGNMPYALHRAVFAPLQEKDGLHRAIYTALMEASSQGSDKTLDAFVRELGNREVKPLTVKVKSGGRVLNPGASSRLELEFEGTESLKRHCLYTGSVQFENSNLSFDIEIVDQMATAGKSTTK
;
A
#
# COMPACT_ATOMS: atom_id res chain seq x y z
N MET A 1 45.97 9.03 -18.25
CA MET A 1 46.53 7.81 -17.63
C MET A 1 45.79 7.56 -16.37
N VAL A 2 44.86 6.63 -16.40
CA VAL A 2 44.17 6.16 -15.18
C VAL A 2 45.04 5.03 -14.67
N SER A 3 45.69 5.23 -13.53
CA SER A 3 46.50 4.23 -12.86
C SER A 3 45.63 3.05 -12.50
N GLU A 4 45.94 1.87 -13.05
CA GLU A 4 45.50 0.56 -12.51
C GLU A 4 46.02 0.45 -11.09
N ARG A 5 45.14 0.75 -10.12
CA ARG A 5 45.46 0.55 -8.69
C ARG A 5 45.28 -0.92 -8.33
N GLU A 6 46.35 -1.51 -7.83
CA GLU A 6 46.52 -2.85 -7.36
C GLU A 6 45.31 -3.37 -6.54
N VAL A 7 44.89 -4.57 -6.88
CA VAL A 7 43.93 -5.36 -6.13
C VAL A 7 44.54 -5.70 -4.77
N GLY A 8 44.08 -5.05 -3.69
CA GLY A 8 44.48 -5.40 -2.32
C GLY A 8 44.73 -4.26 -1.34
N GLN A 9 44.69 -2.99 -1.77
CA GLN A 9 44.98 -1.89 -0.86
C GLN A 9 43.73 -1.49 -0.07
N ARG A 10 43.79 -1.60 1.27
CA ARG A 10 42.76 -1.16 2.19
C ARG A 10 42.62 0.38 2.11
N LEU A 11 41.52 0.86 1.57
CA LEU A 11 41.26 2.29 1.39
C LEU A 11 40.43 2.90 2.50
N VAL A 12 39.70 2.05 3.25
CA VAL A 12 38.81 2.47 4.33
C VAL A 12 39.00 1.59 5.57
N GLU A 13 38.62 2.12 6.71
CA GLU A 13 38.44 1.38 7.96
C GLU A 13 36.95 1.41 8.30
N LEU A 14 36.34 0.23 8.46
CA LEU A 14 34.95 0.06 8.85
C LEU A 14 34.83 -0.11 10.36
N SER A 15 33.65 0.20 10.93
CA SER A 15 33.34 -0.16 12.31
C SER A 15 33.46 -1.66 12.51
N LYS A 16 33.93 -2.07 13.69
CA LYS A 16 34.00 -3.50 14.09
C LYS A 16 32.61 -4.06 14.43
N GLU A 17 31.63 -3.20 14.67
CA GLU A 17 30.26 -3.62 14.94
C GLU A 17 29.61 -4.12 13.65
N PRO A 18 28.78 -5.18 13.71
CA PRO A 18 28.03 -5.65 12.56
C PRO A 18 27.15 -4.53 12.00
N LEU A 19 27.18 -4.33 10.70
CA LEU A 19 26.28 -3.44 10.02
C LEU A 19 24.86 -4.01 10.04
N VAL A 20 23.90 -3.24 10.50
CA VAL A 20 22.49 -3.64 10.52
C VAL A 20 21.72 -2.93 9.42
N PHE A 21 21.12 -3.71 8.52
CA PHE A 21 20.06 -3.26 7.61
C PHE A 21 18.70 -3.62 8.19
N ALA A 22 17.78 -2.68 8.22
CA ALA A 22 16.43 -2.96 8.68
C ALA A 22 15.39 -2.25 7.81
N GLY A 23 14.22 -2.86 7.67
CA GLY A 23 13.10 -2.27 6.96
C GLY A 23 12.14 -3.28 6.37
N GLN A 24 11.11 -2.76 5.72
CA GLN A 24 10.18 -3.55 4.92
C GLN A 24 10.71 -3.69 3.49
N PRO A 25 10.53 -4.86 2.86
CA PRO A 25 10.84 -5.01 1.44
C PRO A 25 10.08 -3.99 0.57
N PRO A 26 10.61 -3.59 -0.59
CA PRO A 26 11.84 -4.08 -1.20
C PRO A 26 13.12 -3.31 -0.80
N HIS A 27 13.05 -2.29 0.06
CA HIS A 27 14.17 -1.41 0.36
C HIS A 27 14.49 -1.39 1.86
N LEU A 28 15.64 -1.94 2.20
CA LEU A 28 16.17 -1.89 3.55
C LEU A 28 17.21 -0.78 3.67
N VAL A 29 17.35 -0.21 4.85
CA VAL A 29 18.29 0.88 5.12
C VAL A 29 19.24 0.48 6.23
N GLY A 30 20.51 0.77 6.05
CA GLY A 30 21.55 0.64 7.06
C GLY A 30 22.46 1.86 7.06
N PHE A 31 23.29 1.97 8.09
CA PHE A 31 24.28 3.01 8.22
C PHE A 31 25.63 2.40 8.53
N ILE A 32 26.64 2.78 7.76
CA ILE A 32 28.01 2.31 7.92
C ILE A 32 28.88 3.47 8.36
N ASP A 33 29.67 3.26 9.42
CA ASP A 33 30.68 4.20 9.85
C ASP A 33 31.99 3.88 9.13
N VAL A 34 32.41 4.78 8.23
CA VAL A 34 33.56 4.62 7.35
C VAL A 34 34.58 5.70 7.65
N LYS A 35 35.84 5.30 7.79
CA LYS A 35 36.98 6.21 7.88
C LYS A 35 37.85 6.03 6.64
N ASN A 36 38.13 7.11 5.94
CA ASN A 36 39.11 7.12 4.84
C ASN A 36 40.52 7.06 5.42
N VAL A 37 41.27 6.00 5.15
CA VAL A 37 42.66 5.84 5.64
C VAL A 37 43.69 6.31 4.61
N THR A 38 43.25 6.88 3.49
CA THR A 38 44.16 7.42 2.46
C THR A 38 44.43 8.91 2.67
N GLY A 39 45.51 9.42 2.11
CA GLY A 39 45.83 10.85 2.08
C GLY A 39 45.01 11.68 1.11
N GLU A 40 44.12 11.06 0.32
CA GLU A 40 43.36 11.71 -0.74
C GLU A 40 41.84 11.61 -0.50
N ARG A 41 41.06 12.39 -1.24
CA ARG A 41 39.60 12.26 -1.22
C ARG A 41 39.17 10.92 -1.82
N LEU A 42 38.29 10.22 -1.12
CA LEU A 42 37.73 8.94 -1.51
C LEU A 42 36.24 9.08 -1.80
N ARG A 43 35.83 8.57 -2.97
CA ARG A 43 34.40 8.46 -3.31
C ARG A 43 33.94 7.02 -3.19
N LEU A 44 33.02 6.76 -2.24
CA LEU A 44 32.32 5.49 -2.13
C LEU A 44 31.22 5.44 -3.20
N ARG A 45 31.23 4.40 -4.03
CA ARG A 45 30.20 4.22 -5.09
C ARG A 45 29.42 2.93 -4.94
N ASN A 46 30.13 1.84 -4.72
CA ASN A 46 29.54 0.51 -4.69
C ASN A 46 30.08 -0.26 -3.49
N VAL A 47 29.19 -1.08 -2.95
CA VAL A 47 29.48 -2.03 -1.88
C VAL A 47 28.99 -3.37 -2.37
N SER A 48 29.78 -4.40 -2.23
CA SER A 48 29.38 -5.77 -2.56
C SER A 48 28.85 -6.48 -1.32
N LEU A 49 27.85 -7.34 -1.50
CA LEU A 49 27.33 -8.22 -0.47
C LEU A 49 27.51 -9.68 -0.91
N SER A 50 27.94 -10.52 0.03
CA SER A 50 28.16 -11.94 -0.19
C SER A 50 27.64 -12.78 0.97
N GLY A 51 27.49 -14.09 0.75
CA GLY A 51 27.08 -15.03 1.80
C GLY A 51 25.65 -14.89 2.28
N LEU A 52 24.78 -14.24 1.51
CA LEU A 52 23.37 -14.01 1.86
C LEU A 52 22.47 -15.15 1.40
N ASP A 53 21.36 -15.34 2.13
CA ASP A 53 20.33 -16.31 1.77
C ASP A 53 19.69 -15.95 0.41
N ARG A 54 19.55 -16.96 -0.47
CA ARG A 54 18.91 -16.84 -1.78
C ARG A 54 17.46 -16.33 -1.70
N LYS A 55 16.81 -16.50 -0.55
CA LYS A 55 15.45 -16.00 -0.31
C LYS A 55 15.34 -14.48 -0.30
N LEU A 56 16.46 -13.77 -0.12
CA LEU A 56 16.51 -12.31 -0.16
C LEU A 56 16.67 -11.74 -1.56
N VAL A 57 17.10 -12.56 -2.53
CA VAL A 57 17.61 -12.09 -3.82
C VAL A 57 16.81 -12.63 -4.97
N HIS A 58 16.44 -11.77 -5.90
CA HIS A 58 15.84 -12.19 -7.16
C HIS A 58 16.96 -12.56 -8.16
N GLY A 59 16.94 -13.80 -8.68
CA GLY A 59 17.93 -14.26 -9.69
C GLY A 59 19.32 -14.62 -9.17
N GLY A 60 19.52 -14.76 -7.87
CA GLY A 60 20.75 -15.34 -7.29
C GLY A 60 21.95 -14.37 -7.15
N SER A 61 21.82 -13.12 -7.54
CA SER A 61 22.87 -12.12 -7.31
C SER A 61 22.28 -10.79 -6.82
N PHE A 62 22.94 -10.18 -5.83
CA PHE A 62 22.62 -8.84 -5.44
C PHE A 62 23.14 -7.86 -6.48
N GLY A 63 22.30 -6.94 -6.89
CA GLY A 63 22.79 -5.75 -7.56
C GLY A 63 23.74 -4.97 -6.63
N PRO A 64 24.58 -4.09 -7.17
CA PRO A 64 25.48 -3.29 -6.37
C PRO A 64 24.69 -2.51 -5.32
N VAL A 65 25.05 -2.71 -4.06
CA VAL A 65 24.48 -1.93 -2.95
C VAL A 65 24.98 -0.50 -3.08
N GLN A 66 24.07 0.43 -3.18
CA GLN A 66 24.42 1.83 -3.38
C GLN A 66 24.86 2.46 -2.06
N ALA A 67 26.12 2.80 -1.95
CA ALA A 67 26.69 3.63 -0.90
C ALA A 67 27.18 4.93 -1.54
N PHE A 68 26.51 6.03 -1.27
CA PHE A 68 26.96 7.33 -1.76
C PHE A 68 27.62 8.11 -0.65
N GLY A 69 28.92 8.29 -0.74
CA GLY A 69 29.68 9.09 0.19
C GLY A 69 30.94 9.67 -0.44
N LEU A 70 31.23 10.91 -0.14
CA LEU A 70 32.51 11.55 -0.38
C LEU A 70 33.19 11.75 0.96
N LEU A 71 34.40 11.21 1.12
CA LEU A 71 35.21 11.34 2.34
C LEU A 71 36.50 12.09 2.02
N GLY A 72 36.81 13.11 2.80
CA GLY A 72 38.11 13.75 2.78
C GLY A 72 39.22 12.83 3.28
N ALA A 73 40.47 13.21 3.14
CA ALA A 73 41.61 12.47 3.68
C ALA A 73 41.48 12.35 5.21
N GLY A 74 41.55 11.13 5.74
CA GLY A 74 41.41 10.85 7.19
C GLY A 74 40.01 11.07 7.78
N GLU A 75 39.01 11.50 6.96
CA GLU A 75 37.66 11.80 7.43
C GLU A 75 36.92 10.51 7.85
N ARG A 76 36.21 10.60 8.99
CA ARG A 76 35.26 9.59 9.44
C ARG A 76 33.84 10.09 9.20
N LYS A 77 33.00 9.27 8.56
CA LYS A 77 31.64 9.66 8.23
C LYS A 77 30.69 8.49 8.32
N ARG A 78 29.47 8.76 8.82
CA ARG A 78 28.35 7.81 8.78
C ARG A 78 27.63 7.91 7.43
N VAL A 79 27.66 6.84 6.67
CA VAL A 79 27.10 6.76 5.30
C VAL A 79 25.85 5.92 5.32
N ARG A 80 24.78 6.45 4.74
CA ARG A 80 23.54 5.69 4.55
C ARG A 80 23.70 4.74 3.37
N VAL A 81 23.33 3.50 3.59
CA VAL A 81 23.38 2.43 2.58
C VAL A 81 21.97 1.87 2.36
N ARG A 82 21.58 1.67 1.12
CA ARG A 82 20.32 1.05 0.75
C ARG A 82 20.57 -0.32 0.15
N LEU A 83 19.84 -1.30 0.67
CA LEU A 83 19.84 -2.66 0.19
C LEU A 83 18.48 -2.96 -0.46
N ALA A 84 18.48 -3.33 -1.73
CA ALA A 84 17.29 -3.82 -2.40
C ALA A 84 17.18 -5.34 -2.19
N VAL A 85 16.04 -5.79 -1.70
CA VAL A 85 15.69 -7.22 -1.57
C VAL A 85 14.44 -7.50 -2.39
N GLN A 86 14.14 -8.77 -2.64
CA GLN A 86 12.90 -9.11 -3.35
C GLN A 86 11.68 -8.66 -2.52
N PRO A 87 10.60 -8.18 -3.16
CA PRO A 87 9.42 -7.67 -2.46
C PRO A 87 8.78 -8.68 -1.51
N GLN A 88 8.86 -9.97 -1.83
CA GLN A 88 8.31 -11.07 -1.05
C GLN A 88 9.34 -11.72 -0.12
N ALA A 89 10.51 -11.08 0.12
CA ALA A 89 11.52 -11.60 1.04
C ALA A 89 10.87 -11.92 2.39
N PRO A 90 10.96 -13.17 2.89
CA PRO A 90 10.32 -13.54 4.14
C PRO A 90 10.83 -12.70 5.31
N PRO A 91 9.98 -12.34 6.28
CA PRO A 91 10.44 -11.64 7.46
C PRO A 91 11.40 -12.53 8.27
N GLY A 92 12.37 -11.88 8.89
CA GLY A 92 13.40 -12.59 9.66
C GLY A 92 14.71 -11.85 9.73
N VAL A 93 15.68 -12.50 10.37
CA VAL A 93 17.05 -11.99 10.51
C VAL A 93 17.99 -12.88 9.68
N TYR A 94 18.68 -12.24 8.75
CA TYR A 94 19.63 -12.90 7.85
C TYR A 94 21.03 -12.35 8.10
N LYS A 95 22.03 -13.18 7.89
CA LYS A 95 23.45 -12.82 8.05
C LYS A 95 24.16 -12.86 6.71
N GLY A 96 25.17 -12.02 6.56
CA GLY A 96 26.01 -11.98 5.38
C GLY A 96 27.29 -11.21 5.64
N LYS A 97 28.04 -10.98 4.58
CA LYS A 97 29.28 -10.18 4.61
C LYS A 97 29.17 -9.05 3.58
N MET A 98 29.63 -7.90 3.96
CA MET A 98 29.73 -6.75 3.09
C MET A 98 31.20 -6.40 2.87
N GLU A 99 31.53 -6.10 1.61
CA GLU A 99 32.84 -5.60 1.23
C GLU A 99 32.72 -4.16 0.71
N CYS A 100 33.53 -3.28 1.27
CA CYS A 100 33.58 -1.88 0.91
C CYS A 100 35.06 -1.45 0.78
N ALA A 101 35.47 -1.10 -0.43
CA ALA A 101 36.82 -0.59 -0.72
C ALA A 101 37.96 -1.43 -0.12
N GLY A 102 37.84 -2.77 -0.25
CA GLY A 102 38.87 -3.74 0.22
C GLY A 102 38.74 -4.15 1.70
N GLU A 103 37.78 -3.61 2.44
CA GLU A 103 37.49 -3.99 3.82
C GLU A 103 36.21 -4.78 3.91
N GLN A 104 36.18 -5.83 4.74
CA GLN A 104 35.00 -6.67 4.96
C GLN A 104 34.43 -6.47 6.37
N CYS A 105 33.10 -6.47 6.46
CA CYS A 105 32.40 -6.51 7.74
C CYS A 105 31.23 -7.48 7.70
N GLU A 106 30.82 -7.96 8.87
CA GLU A 106 29.59 -8.74 9.02
C GLU A 106 28.37 -7.84 8.89
N VAL A 107 27.31 -8.37 8.29
CA VAL A 107 26.02 -7.69 8.19
C VAL A 107 24.91 -8.54 8.75
N ALA A 108 23.99 -7.89 9.46
CA ALA A 108 22.72 -8.43 9.88
C ALA A 108 21.59 -7.72 9.08
N ILE A 109 20.70 -8.50 8.49
CA ILE A 109 19.60 -7.97 7.66
C ILE A 109 18.29 -8.34 8.33
N HIS A 110 17.60 -7.36 8.86
CA HIS A 110 16.31 -7.51 9.52
C HIS A 110 15.20 -7.15 8.53
N VAL A 111 14.59 -8.16 7.93
CA VAL A 111 13.43 -8.00 7.07
C VAL A 111 12.19 -7.96 7.97
N LEU A 112 11.50 -6.83 7.95
CA LEU A 112 10.28 -6.64 8.72
C LEU A 112 9.05 -7.14 7.96
N GLU A 113 7.99 -7.47 8.69
CA GLU A 113 6.70 -7.82 8.12
C GLU A 113 6.13 -6.65 7.31
N SER A 114 5.60 -6.97 6.15
CA SER A 114 4.93 -6.02 5.27
C SER A 114 3.60 -6.59 4.81
N TRP A 115 2.53 -5.98 5.30
CA TRP A 115 1.15 -6.28 4.92
C TRP A 115 0.74 -5.28 3.85
N LYS A 116 0.81 -5.68 2.59
CA LYS A 116 0.49 -4.80 1.48
C LYS A 116 -0.34 -5.54 0.43
N LEU A 117 -1.56 -5.06 0.25
CA LEU A 117 -2.45 -5.53 -0.81
C LEU A 117 -2.62 -4.45 -1.87
N ARG A 118 -2.85 -4.87 -3.10
CA ARG A 118 -3.32 -4.02 -4.19
C ARG A 118 -4.63 -4.56 -4.71
N VAL A 119 -5.62 -3.68 -4.79
CA VAL A 119 -6.94 -3.98 -5.34
C VAL A 119 -7.10 -3.27 -6.68
N SER A 120 -7.64 -3.96 -7.68
CA SER A 120 -7.88 -3.37 -9.00
C SER A 120 -9.21 -3.91 -9.59
N PRO A 121 -10.11 -3.05 -10.06
CA PRO A 121 -10.02 -1.59 -10.00
C PRO A 121 -10.15 -1.07 -8.57
N GLU A 122 -9.65 0.16 -8.30
CA GLU A 122 -9.75 0.81 -6.99
C GLU A 122 -11.13 1.43 -6.76
N ASN A 123 -11.89 1.66 -7.84
CA ASN A 123 -13.22 2.26 -7.81
C ASN A 123 -14.20 1.42 -8.61
N LEU A 124 -15.41 1.23 -8.06
CA LEU A 124 -16.53 0.55 -8.72
C LEU A 124 -17.73 1.49 -8.84
N SER A 125 -18.39 1.48 -9.99
CA SER A 125 -19.71 2.07 -10.16
C SER A 125 -20.75 0.96 -10.26
N ILE A 126 -21.77 1.04 -9.41
CA ILE A 126 -22.77 -0.01 -9.21
C ILE A 126 -24.15 0.61 -9.32
N LYS A 127 -25.04 -0.02 -10.12
CA LYS A 127 -26.45 0.33 -10.15
C LYS A 127 -27.23 -0.81 -9.52
N LEU A 128 -28.08 -0.52 -8.56
CA LEU A 128 -28.87 -1.49 -7.81
C LEU A 128 -30.33 -1.07 -7.75
N LEU A 129 -31.22 -2.06 -7.79
CA LEU A 129 -32.58 -1.91 -7.31
C LEU A 129 -32.63 -2.11 -5.80
N PRO A 130 -33.59 -1.49 -5.08
CA PRO A 130 -33.80 -1.76 -3.66
C PRO A 130 -34.00 -3.28 -3.44
N GLY A 131 -33.27 -3.86 -2.48
CA GLY A 131 -33.33 -5.30 -2.16
C GLY A 131 -32.61 -6.23 -3.14
N GLU A 132 -32.03 -5.71 -4.22
CA GLU A 132 -31.32 -6.53 -5.21
C GLU A 132 -29.89 -6.82 -4.80
N LYS A 133 -29.34 -7.91 -5.33
CA LYS A 133 -27.95 -8.33 -5.17
C LYS A 133 -27.20 -8.17 -6.48
N MET A 134 -26.03 -7.57 -6.39
CA MET A 134 -25.16 -7.43 -7.55
C MET A 134 -23.76 -7.95 -7.24
N VAL A 135 -23.19 -8.68 -8.19
CA VAL A 135 -21.83 -9.21 -8.09
C VAL A 135 -20.88 -8.39 -8.97
N ARG A 136 -19.76 -8.02 -8.41
CA ARG A 136 -18.65 -7.37 -9.11
C ARG A 136 -17.35 -8.12 -8.84
N SER A 137 -16.50 -8.17 -9.86
CA SER A 137 -15.20 -8.81 -9.75
C SER A 137 -14.11 -7.77 -9.56
N VAL A 138 -13.19 -8.04 -8.64
CA VAL A 138 -11.96 -7.28 -8.44
C VAL A 138 -10.78 -8.24 -8.42
N HIS A 139 -9.60 -7.75 -8.77
CA HIS A 139 -8.35 -8.47 -8.60
C HIS A 139 -7.65 -7.97 -7.34
N VAL A 140 -7.24 -8.88 -6.48
CA VAL A 140 -6.45 -8.55 -5.29
C VAL A 140 -5.11 -9.25 -5.42
N THR A 141 -4.04 -8.47 -5.27
CA THR A 141 -2.65 -8.94 -5.31
C THR A 141 -2.00 -8.69 -3.97
N ASN A 142 -1.37 -9.71 -3.40
CA ASN A 142 -0.56 -9.56 -2.19
C ASN A 142 0.84 -9.08 -2.60
N GLU A 143 1.10 -7.79 -2.43
CA GLU A 143 2.41 -7.16 -2.68
C GLU A 143 3.32 -7.16 -1.44
N GLY A 144 2.82 -7.64 -0.31
CA GLY A 144 3.57 -7.79 0.93
C GLY A 144 4.37 -9.07 0.98
N ASN A 145 4.98 -9.33 2.14
CA ASN A 145 5.77 -10.52 2.41
C ASN A 145 5.13 -11.46 3.44
N MET A 146 3.89 -11.16 3.86
CA MET A 146 3.11 -11.99 4.78
C MET A 146 1.91 -12.60 4.06
N PRO A 147 1.54 -13.88 4.37
CA PRO A 147 0.30 -14.46 3.85
C PRO A 147 -0.92 -13.69 4.39
N TYR A 148 -1.88 -13.38 3.53
CA TYR A 148 -3.09 -12.66 3.89
C TYR A 148 -4.34 -13.55 3.78
N ALA A 149 -5.11 -13.63 4.87
CA ALA A 149 -6.37 -14.34 4.86
C ALA A 149 -7.51 -13.41 4.41
N LEU A 150 -8.14 -13.73 3.29
CA LEU A 150 -9.27 -12.96 2.75
C LEU A 150 -10.50 -13.13 3.65
N HIS A 151 -11.10 -12.03 4.09
CA HIS A 151 -12.34 -12.04 4.84
C HIS A 151 -13.51 -12.56 3.98
N ARG A 152 -14.48 -13.21 4.62
CA ARG A 152 -15.70 -13.73 3.94
C ARG A 152 -16.76 -12.65 3.73
N ALA A 153 -16.77 -11.66 4.58
CA ALA A 153 -17.66 -10.52 4.49
C ALA A 153 -17.00 -9.28 5.08
N VAL A 154 -17.33 -8.14 4.56
CA VAL A 154 -16.84 -6.84 5.04
C VAL A 154 -18.03 -5.90 5.16
N PHE A 155 -18.08 -5.14 6.24
CA PHE A 155 -19.05 -4.08 6.41
C PHE A 155 -18.50 -2.79 5.79
N ALA A 156 -19.34 -2.14 4.99
CA ALA A 156 -19.01 -0.87 4.38
C ALA A 156 -20.06 0.17 4.78
N PRO A 157 -19.66 1.26 5.43
CA PRO A 157 -20.58 2.37 5.67
C PRO A 157 -20.91 3.06 4.36
N LEU A 158 -22.21 3.25 4.08
CA LEU A 158 -22.68 4.02 2.95
C LEU A 158 -23.05 5.44 3.39
N GLN A 159 -22.58 6.42 2.65
CA GLN A 159 -22.94 7.82 2.80
C GLN A 159 -23.64 8.32 1.54
N GLU A 160 -24.75 9.02 1.71
CA GLU A 160 -25.42 9.69 0.58
C GLU A 160 -24.52 10.85 0.10
N LYS A 161 -24.09 10.79 -1.18
CA LYS A 161 -23.08 11.70 -1.74
C LYS A 161 -23.50 13.18 -1.66
N ASP A 162 -24.75 13.47 -1.98
CA ASP A 162 -25.30 14.84 -1.98
C ASP A 162 -26.07 15.18 -0.71
N GLY A 163 -26.09 14.31 0.27
CA GLY A 163 -26.88 14.47 1.46
C GLY A 163 -26.54 15.76 2.23
N LEU A 164 -25.26 16.26 2.24
CA LEU A 164 -24.90 17.53 2.89
C LEU A 164 -25.49 18.74 2.16
N HIS A 165 -25.36 18.77 0.85
CA HIS A 165 -25.94 19.81 0.03
C HIS A 165 -27.45 19.86 0.19
N ARG A 166 -28.12 18.70 0.22
CA ARG A 166 -29.54 18.59 0.45
C ARG A 166 -29.95 19.10 1.84
N ALA A 167 -29.22 18.72 2.90
CA ALA A 167 -29.48 19.19 4.26
C ALA A 167 -29.35 20.72 4.36
N ILE A 168 -28.28 21.28 3.77
CA ILE A 168 -28.09 22.75 3.71
C ILE A 168 -29.23 23.43 2.94
N TYR A 169 -29.54 22.88 1.75
CA TYR A 169 -30.61 23.46 0.92
C TYR A 169 -31.96 23.44 1.62
N THR A 170 -32.36 22.31 2.23
CA THR A 170 -33.61 22.16 2.98
C THR A 170 -33.66 23.14 4.15
N ALA A 171 -32.56 23.25 4.92
CA ALA A 171 -32.46 24.17 6.04
C ALA A 171 -32.62 25.64 5.60
N LEU A 172 -32.00 26.04 4.48
CA LEU A 172 -32.12 27.38 3.92
C LEU A 172 -33.55 27.68 3.41
N MET A 173 -34.20 26.70 2.79
CA MET A 173 -35.58 26.86 2.31
C MET A 173 -36.57 26.97 3.48
N GLU A 174 -36.41 26.21 4.55
CA GLU A 174 -37.19 26.33 5.76
C GLU A 174 -36.94 27.69 6.44
N ALA A 175 -35.69 28.16 6.48
CA ALA A 175 -35.32 29.46 7.04
C ALA A 175 -35.96 30.62 6.31
N SER A 176 -36.04 30.55 4.99
CA SER A 176 -36.68 31.61 4.19
C SER A 176 -38.17 31.80 4.52
N SER A 177 -38.81 30.77 5.10
CA SER A 177 -40.22 30.80 5.48
C SER A 177 -40.48 31.07 6.97
N GLN A 178 -39.52 30.83 7.88
CA GLN A 178 -39.75 30.78 9.33
C GLN A 178 -38.74 31.56 10.19
N GLY A 179 -37.71 32.22 9.59
CA GLY A 179 -36.68 32.99 10.30
C GLY A 179 -35.42 32.23 10.62
N SER A 180 -34.32 32.95 10.88
CA SER A 180 -32.95 32.43 10.98
C SER A 180 -32.72 31.44 12.13
N ASP A 181 -33.42 31.57 13.23
CA ASP A 181 -33.20 30.72 14.41
C ASP A 181 -33.59 29.26 14.17
N LYS A 182 -34.50 29.00 13.25
CA LYS A 182 -34.94 27.67 12.89
C LYS A 182 -34.05 26.98 11.82
N THR A 183 -33.19 27.77 11.18
CA THR A 183 -32.29 27.24 10.15
C THR A 183 -31.29 26.22 10.74
N LEU A 184 -30.72 26.56 11.90
CA LEU A 184 -29.76 25.71 12.56
C LEU A 184 -30.43 24.43 13.05
N ASP A 185 -31.63 24.53 13.65
CA ASP A 185 -32.38 23.36 14.12
C ASP A 185 -32.79 22.45 12.94
N ALA A 186 -33.24 23.02 11.83
CA ALA A 186 -33.53 22.26 10.62
C ALA A 186 -32.28 21.59 10.06
N PHE A 187 -31.16 22.28 10.03
CA PHE A 187 -29.90 21.72 9.57
C PHE A 187 -29.40 20.58 10.46
N VAL A 188 -29.42 20.77 11.79
CA VAL A 188 -29.02 19.72 12.76
C VAL A 188 -29.94 18.49 12.65
N ARG A 189 -31.26 18.71 12.51
CA ARG A 189 -32.24 17.65 12.28
C ARG A 189 -31.93 16.86 10.99
N GLU A 190 -31.68 17.57 9.87
CA GLU A 190 -31.35 16.94 8.61
C GLU A 190 -29.99 16.24 8.65
N LEU A 191 -29.01 16.77 9.39
CA LEU A 191 -27.76 16.08 9.67
C LEU A 191 -27.97 14.83 10.52
N GLY A 192 -28.81 14.88 11.55
CA GLY A 192 -29.14 13.75 12.40
C GLY A 192 -29.89 12.63 11.66
N ASN A 193 -30.69 13.01 10.64
CA ASN A 193 -31.38 12.07 9.76
C ASN A 193 -30.45 11.39 8.73
N ARG A 194 -29.16 11.76 8.73
CA ARG A 194 -28.13 11.11 7.92
C ARG A 194 -27.70 9.81 8.57
N GLU A 195 -28.51 8.83 8.46
CA GLU A 195 -28.12 7.50 8.84
C GLU A 195 -26.99 7.02 7.92
N VAL A 196 -25.82 6.73 8.52
CA VAL A 196 -24.82 5.89 7.87
C VAL A 196 -25.45 4.51 7.71
N LYS A 197 -25.79 4.14 6.49
CA LYS A 197 -26.44 2.86 6.23
C LYS A 197 -25.38 1.77 6.09
N PRO A 198 -25.44 0.71 6.90
CA PRO A 198 -24.50 -0.39 6.75
C PRO A 198 -24.81 -1.16 5.46
N LEU A 199 -23.79 -1.39 4.66
CA LEU A 199 -23.83 -2.32 3.54
C LEU A 199 -22.97 -3.54 3.90
N THR A 200 -23.51 -4.72 3.72
CA THR A 200 -22.74 -5.95 3.81
C THR A 200 -22.23 -6.34 2.43
N VAL A 201 -20.91 -6.35 2.27
CA VAL A 201 -20.26 -6.85 1.06
C VAL A 201 -19.76 -8.27 1.34
N LYS A 202 -20.37 -9.26 0.70
CA LYS A 202 -19.95 -10.67 0.83
C LYS A 202 -18.84 -10.97 -0.17
N VAL A 203 -17.76 -11.58 0.30
CA VAL A 203 -16.66 -12.05 -0.55
C VAL A 203 -16.87 -13.53 -0.84
N LYS A 204 -17.34 -13.87 -2.05
CA LYS A 204 -17.67 -15.27 -2.41
C LYS A 204 -16.49 -16.23 -2.33
N SER A 205 -15.28 -15.73 -2.59
CA SER A 205 -14.02 -16.48 -2.45
C SER A 205 -13.30 -16.25 -1.12
N GLY A 206 -14.02 -15.73 -0.10
CA GLY A 206 -13.46 -15.45 1.22
C GLY A 206 -12.99 -16.71 1.96
N GLY A 207 -12.07 -16.53 2.92
CA GLY A 207 -11.46 -17.61 3.69
C GLY A 207 -10.27 -18.27 3.02
N ARG A 208 -9.86 -17.85 1.82
CA ARG A 208 -8.61 -18.27 1.17
C ARG A 208 -7.44 -17.45 1.68
N VAL A 209 -6.28 -18.09 1.74
CA VAL A 209 -5.02 -17.43 2.04
C VAL A 209 -4.36 -17.02 0.73
N LEU A 210 -4.03 -15.73 0.61
CA LEU A 210 -3.28 -15.15 -0.50
C LEU A 210 -1.82 -15.05 -0.11
N ASN A 211 -0.98 -15.93 -0.64
CA ASN A 211 0.45 -15.94 -0.36
C ASN A 211 1.15 -14.70 -0.93
N PRO A 212 2.34 -14.32 -0.41
CA PRO A 212 3.15 -13.24 -0.98
C PRO A 212 3.36 -13.38 -2.49
N GLY A 213 3.12 -12.29 -3.24
CA GLY A 213 3.21 -12.27 -4.70
C GLY A 213 2.04 -12.90 -5.45
N ALA A 214 1.12 -13.56 -4.75
CA ALA A 214 -0.03 -14.17 -5.40
C ALA A 214 -1.14 -13.16 -5.70
N SER A 215 -1.88 -13.40 -6.79
CA SER A 215 -3.07 -12.64 -7.18
C SER A 215 -4.29 -13.54 -7.23
N SER A 216 -5.44 -12.99 -6.87
CA SER A 216 -6.71 -13.71 -6.97
C SER A 216 -7.81 -12.77 -7.47
N ARG A 217 -8.70 -13.31 -8.30
CA ARG A 217 -9.95 -12.65 -8.65
C ARG A 217 -10.97 -12.93 -7.54
N LEU A 218 -11.51 -11.87 -6.95
CA LEU A 218 -12.56 -11.93 -5.95
C LEU A 218 -13.89 -11.51 -6.56
N GLU A 219 -14.95 -12.19 -6.17
CA GLU A 219 -16.32 -11.79 -6.45
C GLU A 219 -16.92 -11.17 -5.19
N LEU A 220 -17.27 -9.91 -5.30
CA LEU A 220 -17.89 -9.12 -4.26
C LEU A 220 -19.38 -9.03 -4.53
N GLU A 221 -20.21 -9.55 -3.64
CA GLU A 221 -21.66 -9.45 -3.69
C GLU A 221 -22.11 -8.27 -2.82
N PHE A 222 -22.68 -7.29 -3.49
CA PHE A 222 -23.31 -6.11 -2.89
C PHE A 222 -24.80 -6.39 -2.75
N GLU A 223 -25.35 -6.22 -1.56
CA GLU A 223 -26.77 -6.43 -1.29
C GLU A 223 -27.39 -5.10 -0.85
N GLY A 224 -28.20 -4.52 -1.75
CA GLY A 224 -28.96 -3.30 -1.46
C GLY A 224 -29.99 -3.55 -0.36
N THR A 225 -29.99 -2.75 0.68
CA THR A 225 -31.06 -2.80 1.70
C THR A 225 -32.27 -2.02 1.21
N GLU A 226 -33.48 -2.44 1.59
CA GLU A 226 -34.72 -1.74 1.26
C GLU A 226 -34.76 -0.30 1.82
N SER A 227 -33.91 0.01 2.80
CA SER A 227 -33.78 1.34 3.39
C SER A 227 -33.05 2.35 2.53
N LEU A 228 -32.45 1.96 1.40
CA LEU A 228 -31.79 2.88 0.48
C LEU A 228 -32.83 3.65 -0.35
N LYS A 229 -32.67 4.97 -0.40
CA LYS A 229 -33.58 5.85 -1.12
C LYS A 229 -33.35 5.71 -2.63
N ARG A 230 -34.43 5.66 -3.39
CA ARG A 230 -34.38 5.67 -4.86
C ARG A 230 -33.82 6.98 -5.39
N HIS A 231 -33.19 6.92 -6.55
CA HIS A 231 -32.55 8.07 -7.22
C HIS A 231 -31.47 8.78 -6.39
N CYS A 232 -30.92 8.07 -5.38
CA CYS A 232 -29.82 8.57 -4.59
C CYS A 232 -28.53 7.86 -4.96
N LEU A 233 -27.45 8.61 -4.93
CA LEU A 233 -26.10 8.13 -5.09
C LEU A 233 -25.45 7.99 -3.71
N TYR A 234 -25.01 6.79 -3.42
CA TYR A 234 -24.28 6.46 -2.18
C TYR A 234 -22.84 6.18 -2.50
N THR A 235 -21.94 6.65 -1.67
CA THR A 235 -20.53 6.30 -1.73
C THR A 235 -20.14 5.47 -0.51
N GLY A 236 -19.29 4.49 -0.71
CA GLY A 236 -18.78 3.63 0.35
C GLY A 236 -17.38 3.12 0.04
N SER A 237 -16.79 2.45 1.01
CA SER A 237 -15.50 1.81 0.80
C SER A 237 -15.33 0.55 1.62
N VAL A 238 -14.58 -0.38 1.06
CA VAL A 238 -14.12 -1.61 1.74
C VAL A 238 -12.62 -1.51 1.91
N GLN A 239 -12.17 -1.66 3.14
CA GLN A 239 -10.74 -1.66 3.44
C GLN A 239 -10.18 -3.08 3.40
N PHE A 240 -9.11 -3.25 2.63
CA PHE A 240 -8.27 -4.45 2.58
C PHE A 240 -6.89 -4.06 3.10
N GLU A 241 -6.64 -4.23 4.39
CA GLU A 241 -5.42 -3.77 5.07
C GLU A 241 -5.08 -2.30 4.72
N ASN A 242 -4.04 -2.09 3.92
CA ASN A 242 -3.57 -0.78 3.50
C ASN A 242 -4.11 -0.33 2.13
N SER A 243 -5.00 -1.12 1.53
CA SER A 243 -5.69 -0.77 0.28
C SER A 243 -7.17 -0.53 0.52
N ASN A 244 -7.71 0.40 -0.21
CA ASN A 244 -9.11 0.76 -0.15
C ASN A 244 -9.77 0.54 -1.51
N LEU A 245 -10.92 -0.14 -1.51
CA LEU A 245 -11.80 -0.26 -2.66
C LEU A 245 -12.97 0.69 -2.43
N SER A 246 -13.01 1.78 -3.18
CA SER A 246 -14.12 2.72 -3.17
C SER A 246 -15.22 2.28 -4.13
N PHE A 247 -16.47 2.61 -3.83
CA PHE A 247 -17.57 2.35 -4.76
C PHE A 247 -18.66 3.39 -4.62
N ASP A 248 -19.28 3.67 -5.76
CA ASP A 248 -20.48 4.48 -5.87
C ASP A 248 -21.66 3.58 -6.23
N ILE A 249 -22.76 3.66 -5.47
CA ILE A 249 -23.98 2.89 -5.69
C ILE A 249 -25.10 3.85 -6.04
N GLU A 250 -25.61 3.76 -7.25
CA GLU A 250 -26.81 4.45 -7.71
C GLU A 250 -28.03 3.55 -7.53
N ILE A 251 -29.03 4.00 -6.78
CA ILE A 251 -30.28 3.28 -6.62
C ILE A 251 -31.24 3.71 -7.73
N VAL A 252 -31.58 2.77 -8.60
CA VAL A 252 -32.41 3.00 -9.78
C VAL A 252 -33.78 2.32 -9.66
N ASP A 253 -34.77 2.75 -10.45
CA ASP A 253 -36.10 2.11 -10.45
C ASP A 253 -36.16 0.92 -11.41
N GLN A 254 -35.42 0.97 -12.51
CA GLN A 254 -35.33 -0.12 -13.49
C GLN A 254 -33.90 -0.20 -14.03
N MET A 255 -33.42 -1.41 -14.21
CA MET A 255 -32.19 -1.64 -14.97
C MET A 255 -32.48 -1.33 -16.45
N ALA A 256 -31.68 -0.47 -17.07
CA ALA A 256 -31.76 -0.29 -18.50
C ALA A 256 -31.55 -1.67 -19.17
N THR A 257 -32.57 -2.20 -19.80
CA THR A 257 -32.48 -3.41 -20.62
C THR A 257 -31.40 -3.15 -21.67
N ALA A 258 -30.29 -3.88 -21.60
CA ALA A 258 -29.27 -3.86 -22.64
C ALA A 258 -29.97 -4.19 -23.96
N GLY A 259 -30.12 -3.17 -24.82
CA GLY A 259 -30.80 -3.31 -26.09
C GLY A 259 -30.21 -4.49 -26.85
N LYS A 260 -31.03 -5.50 -27.12
CA LYS A 260 -30.73 -6.52 -28.12
C LYS A 260 -30.54 -5.76 -29.44
N SER A 261 -29.29 -5.61 -29.85
CA SER A 261 -28.95 -5.22 -31.21
C SER A 261 -29.54 -6.27 -32.14
N THR A 262 -30.71 -5.98 -32.67
CA THR A 262 -31.32 -6.77 -33.79
C THR A 262 -30.57 -6.32 -35.04
N THR A 263 -29.52 -7.06 -35.36
CA THR A 263 -28.93 -6.99 -36.70
C THR A 263 -29.94 -7.64 -37.67
N LYS A 264 -30.52 -6.81 -38.52
CA LYS A 264 -31.19 -7.25 -39.75
C LYS A 264 -30.17 -7.38 -40.87
#